data_27125079e474fe3cc018c917c0d25ba8
#
_entry.id   27125079e474fe3cc018c917c0d25ba8
#
_cell.length_a   1.000
_cell.length_b   1.000
_cell.length_c   1.000
_cell.angle_alpha   90.00
_cell.angle_beta   90.00
_cell.angle_gamma   90.00
#
_symmetry.space_group_name_H-M   'P 1'
#
loop_
_entity.id
_entity.type
_entity.pdbx_description
1 polymer ?
#
loop_
_entity_poly.entity_id
_entity_poly.type
_entity_poly.pdbx_seq_one_letter_code
_entity_poly.pdbx_strand_id
1 'polypeptide(L)'
;MGGDRNGCMRIPNLGETELLIPLHSGVFEQPMWLTFLRLMRRVCEAEGVAIWLTGTGDTDAVALHDGELIGFVAEEMRNGRVYSGEEIGYDDAGLRAVRVEGAGIVLTLAVLAQASPTAKIASLLTALVPHLRVALRVLETIERERSRASVSEEAFRRMNFGWIALDERCRIVDLDSQADSFLRRSGALRRGPYDRLVPSSPHVDRELTALAKAMAADRRHRPQAINISKDPWIDILVAPTRINLLAGKDKAVAVVYLRGDRSSSADRHEQLVDLFDLTPAEARLAWSLAQGLSIVEAAEVHALTVETARYYSKKIYAKTGARGQV
;
A
#
# COMPACT_ATOMS: atom_id res chain seq x y z
N MET A 1 -35.91 -9.98 50.25
CA MET A 1 -34.65 -10.73 50.24
C MET A 1 -33.95 -10.40 48.94
N GLY A 2 -33.04 -9.49 49.09
CA GLY A 2 -32.26 -8.88 48.04
C GLY A 2 -31.17 -9.82 47.55
N GLY A 3 -30.91 -9.79 46.25
CA GLY A 3 -29.77 -10.38 45.61
C GLY A 3 -29.03 -9.33 44.85
N ASP A 4 -28.06 -8.70 45.50
CA ASP A 4 -27.11 -7.77 44.95
C ASP A 4 -26.31 -8.45 43.84
N ARG A 5 -26.55 -8.02 42.58
CA ARG A 5 -25.65 -8.30 41.47
C ARG A 5 -24.75 -7.08 41.26
N ASN A 6 -23.83 -6.86 42.19
CA ASN A 6 -22.69 -5.98 41.98
C ASN A 6 -21.76 -6.63 40.94
N GLY A 7 -21.98 -6.30 39.66
CA GLY A 7 -20.98 -6.42 38.63
C GLY A 7 -19.84 -5.46 38.94
N CYS A 8 -18.87 -5.94 39.73
CA CYS A 8 -17.67 -5.19 40.04
C CYS A 8 -16.93 -4.89 38.72
N MET A 9 -17.11 -3.66 38.23
CA MET A 9 -16.30 -3.10 37.16
C MET A 9 -14.88 -3.00 37.71
N ARG A 10 -14.04 -4.02 37.44
CA ARG A 10 -12.61 -3.97 37.80
C ARG A 10 -12.01 -2.75 37.11
N ILE A 11 -11.66 -1.75 37.90
CA ILE A 11 -10.80 -0.66 37.46
C ILE A 11 -9.46 -1.32 37.07
N PRO A 12 -8.99 -1.15 35.80
CA PRO A 12 -7.71 -1.72 35.39
C PRO A 12 -6.60 -1.19 36.32
N ASN A 13 -5.70 -2.06 36.78
CA ASN A 13 -4.48 -1.63 37.47
C ASN A 13 -3.72 -0.66 36.58
N LEU A 14 -3.05 0.35 37.13
CA LEU A 14 -2.28 1.35 36.36
C LEU A 14 -1.41 0.73 35.28
N GLY A 15 -0.78 -0.42 35.55
CA GLY A 15 0.04 -1.14 34.56
C GLY A 15 -0.73 -1.69 33.34
N GLU A 16 -2.00 -2.08 33.52
CA GLU A 16 -2.83 -2.55 32.39
C GLU A 16 -3.18 -1.39 31.46
N THR A 17 -3.47 -0.21 32.01
CA THR A 17 -3.82 0.99 31.21
C THR A 17 -2.62 1.48 30.39
N GLU A 18 -1.42 1.43 30.96
CA GLU A 18 -0.18 1.85 30.26
C GLU A 18 0.12 0.96 29.03
N LEU A 19 -0.27 -0.32 29.04
CA LEU A 19 -0.06 -1.26 27.93
C LEU A 19 -1.07 -1.04 26.78
N LEU A 20 -2.28 -0.55 27.05
CA LEU A 20 -3.34 -0.49 26.06
C LEU A 20 -3.04 0.51 24.94
N ILE A 21 -2.49 1.68 25.25
CA ILE A 21 -2.15 2.68 24.24
C ILE A 21 -1.09 2.13 23.28
N PRO A 22 0.07 1.61 23.73
CA PRO A 22 1.06 1.01 22.83
C PRO A 22 0.56 -0.24 22.09
N LEU A 23 -0.35 -1.02 22.69
CA LEU A 23 -0.95 -2.16 22.02
C LEU A 23 -1.79 -1.71 20.81
N HIS A 24 -2.61 -0.67 20.95
CA HIS A 24 -3.47 -0.20 19.88
C HIS A 24 -2.73 0.68 18.86
N SER A 25 -1.75 1.48 19.28
CA SER A 25 -0.95 2.32 18.37
C SER A 25 0.21 1.56 17.74
N GLY A 26 0.65 0.46 18.34
CA GLY A 26 1.83 -0.29 17.91
C GLY A 26 1.73 -0.93 16.53
N VAL A 27 0.51 -1.07 15.98
CA VAL A 27 0.29 -1.50 14.59
C VAL A 27 0.84 -0.50 13.56
N PHE A 28 1.08 0.76 13.97
CA PHE A 28 1.66 1.83 13.14
C PHE A 28 3.16 2.02 13.36
N GLU A 29 3.77 1.35 14.34
CA GLU A 29 5.20 1.44 14.63
C GLU A 29 6.04 0.65 13.62
N GLN A 30 7.32 0.99 13.53
CA GLN A 30 8.34 0.23 12.79
C GLN A 30 9.58 0.04 13.67
N PRO A 31 9.87 -1.20 14.14
CA PRO A 31 9.07 -2.43 14.02
C PRO A 31 7.75 -2.35 14.78
N MET A 32 6.72 -3.09 14.29
CA MET A 32 5.40 -3.13 14.92
C MET A 32 5.48 -3.56 16.39
N TRP A 33 4.67 -2.95 17.26
CA TRP A 33 4.52 -3.24 18.69
C TRP A 33 5.81 -3.21 19.53
N LEU A 34 6.88 -2.59 19.04
CA LEU A 34 8.13 -2.51 19.80
C LEU A 34 7.95 -1.85 21.17
N THR A 35 7.19 -0.75 21.22
CA THR A 35 6.90 -0.04 22.48
C THR A 35 6.05 -0.91 23.43
N PHE A 36 5.06 -1.62 22.88
CA PHE A 36 4.24 -2.55 23.64
C PHE A 36 5.07 -3.70 24.24
N LEU A 37 5.93 -4.35 23.43
CA LEU A 37 6.78 -5.45 23.88
C LEU A 37 7.73 -5.01 24.99
N ARG A 38 8.36 -3.85 24.87
CA ARG A 38 9.26 -3.30 25.91
C ARG A 38 8.53 -3.02 27.21
N LEU A 39 7.34 -2.44 27.13
CA LEU A 39 6.53 -2.16 28.34
C LEU A 39 6.01 -3.43 28.97
N MET A 40 5.55 -4.38 28.16
CA MET A 40 5.08 -5.69 28.63
C MET A 40 6.20 -6.43 29.37
N ARG A 41 7.43 -6.44 28.81
CA ARG A 41 8.59 -7.04 29.45
C ARG A 41 8.89 -6.38 30.80
N ARG A 42 8.81 -5.06 30.88
CA ARG A 42 9.03 -4.30 32.14
C ARG A 42 7.93 -4.60 33.17
N VAL A 43 6.66 -4.57 32.79
CA VAL A 43 5.53 -4.78 33.68
C VAL A 43 5.50 -6.21 34.24
N CYS A 44 5.91 -7.18 33.42
CA CYS A 44 5.97 -8.58 33.81
C CYS A 44 7.30 -8.97 34.48
N GLU A 45 8.30 -8.05 34.57
CA GLU A 45 9.66 -8.39 35.00
C GLU A 45 10.20 -9.60 34.26
N ALA A 46 9.97 -9.65 32.93
CA ALA A 46 10.20 -10.80 32.08
C ALA A 46 11.60 -10.75 31.46
N GLU A 47 12.19 -11.92 31.25
CA GLU A 47 13.41 -12.12 30.48
C GLU A 47 13.18 -11.88 28.99
N GLY A 48 11.99 -12.30 28.50
CA GLY A 48 11.59 -12.11 27.11
C GLY A 48 10.08 -12.00 26.94
N VAL A 49 9.71 -11.25 25.90
CA VAL A 49 8.32 -11.16 25.40
C VAL A 49 8.37 -11.28 23.88
N ALA A 50 7.48 -12.07 23.32
CA ALA A 50 7.42 -12.25 21.87
C ALA A 50 5.98 -12.30 21.35
N ILE A 51 5.81 -11.78 20.14
CA ILE A 51 4.58 -11.91 19.34
C ILE A 51 4.93 -12.63 18.06
N TRP A 52 4.17 -13.66 17.71
CA TRP A 52 4.18 -14.28 16.39
C TRP A 52 2.87 -13.97 15.68
N LEU A 53 2.98 -13.58 14.43
CA LEU A 53 1.86 -13.34 13.52
C LEU A 53 1.94 -14.37 12.40
N THR A 54 0.86 -15.08 12.17
CA THR A 54 0.71 -16.03 11.06
C THR A 54 -0.59 -15.76 10.32
N GLY A 55 -0.60 -15.96 9.01
CA GLY A 55 -1.85 -15.99 8.24
C GLY A 55 -2.63 -17.29 8.57
N THR A 56 -3.95 -17.26 8.46
CA THR A 56 -4.76 -18.47 8.60
C THR A 56 -4.44 -19.44 7.44
N GLY A 57 -3.76 -20.56 7.75
CA GLY A 57 -3.31 -21.54 6.75
C GLY A 57 -1.91 -21.30 6.20
N ASP A 58 -1.17 -20.33 6.70
CA ASP A 58 0.22 -20.08 6.36
C ASP A 58 1.15 -20.65 7.46
N THR A 59 2.32 -21.15 7.05
CA THR A 59 3.35 -21.66 7.96
C THR A 59 4.41 -20.62 8.29
N ASP A 60 4.49 -19.53 7.51
CA ASP A 60 5.47 -18.48 7.71
C ASP A 60 5.00 -17.51 8.79
N ALA A 61 5.73 -17.49 9.91
CA ALA A 61 5.47 -16.63 11.05
C ALA A 61 6.39 -15.40 11.04
N VAL A 62 5.78 -14.21 11.21
CA VAL A 62 6.55 -13.00 11.52
C VAL A 62 6.75 -12.92 13.03
N ALA A 63 7.99 -13.02 13.50
CA ALA A 63 8.35 -12.93 14.90
C ALA A 63 8.78 -11.52 15.29
N LEU A 64 8.18 -10.97 16.34
CA LEU A 64 8.52 -9.70 16.97
C LEU A 64 8.87 -9.99 18.44
N HIS A 65 9.99 -9.51 18.95
CA HIS A 65 10.39 -9.80 20.32
C HIS A 65 11.15 -8.64 20.98
N ASP A 66 11.17 -8.63 22.32
CA ASP A 66 12.06 -7.84 23.15
C ASP A 66 12.62 -8.70 24.28
N GLY A 67 13.94 -8.66 24.49
CA GLY A 67 14.64 -9.52 25.42
C GLY A 67 15.02 -10.88 24.84
N GLU A 68 14.98 -11.91 25.68
CA GLU A 68 15.34 -13.27 25.28
C GLU A 68 14.38 -13.78 24.19
N LEU A 69 14.93 -14.45 23.17
CA LEU A 69 14.15 -15.01 22.09
C LEU A 69 13.45 -16.29 22.57
N ILE A 70 12.15 -16.21 22.69
CA ILE A 70 11.30 -17.36 22.97
C ILE A 70 11.12 -18.15 21.66
N GLY A 71 11.46 -19.44 21.65
CA GLY A 71 11.22 -20.32 20.49
C GLY A 71 9.72 -20.36 20.12
N PHE A 72 9.42 -20.86 18.92
CA PHE A 72 8.04 -20.93 18.42
C PHE A 72 7.14 -21.71 19.37
N VAL A 73 5.95 -21.18 19.62
CA VAL A 73 4.93 -21.73 20.49
C VAL A 73 3.92 -22.52 19.67
N ALA A 74 3.56 -23.73 20.12
CA ALA A 74 2.81 -24.74 19.42
C ALA A 74 1.49 -24.33 18.76
N GLU A 75 1.17 -24.97 17.64
CA GLU A 75 -0.03 -24.73 16.82
C GLU A 75 -1.37 -25.12 17.51
N GLU A 76 -1.35 -25.95 18.52
CA GLU A 76 -2.55 -26.56 19.15
C GLU A 76 -3.21 -25.70 20.24
N MET A 77 -2.91 -24.40 20.31
CA MET A 77 -3.49 -23.52 21.32
C MET A 77 -4.92 -23.08 20.94
N ARG A 78 -5.87 -23.20 21.88
CA ARG A 78 -7.24 -22.68 21.70
C ARG A 78 -7.27 -21.15 21.78
N ASN A 79 -8.10 -20.54 20.94
CA ASN A 79 -8.27 -19.09 20.87
C ASN A 79 -8.71 -18.48 22.21
N GLY A 80 -7.93 -17.53 22.71
CA GLY A 80 -8.21 -16.76 23.94
C GLY A 80 -7.90 -17.46 25.26
N ARG A 81 -7.36 -18.70 25.22
CA ARG A 81 -6.91 -19.39 26.44
C ARG A 81 -5.42 -19.13 26.67
N VAL A 82 -5.05 -18.88 27.92
CA VAL A 82 -3.66 -18.79 28.35
C VAL A 82 -3.14 -20.18 28.72
N TYR A 83 -1.94 -20.49 28.25
CA TYR A 83 -1.24 -21.73 28.46
C TYR A 83 0.06 -21.52 29.24
N SER A 84 0.46 -22.53 30.01
CA SER A 84 1.83 -22.65 30.55
C SER A 84 2.77 -23.25 29.51
N GLY A 85 4.08 -23.08 29.70
CA GLY A 85 5.09 -23.72 28.85
C GLY A 85 4.89 -25.21 28.75
N GLU A 86 4.69 -25.89 29.88
CA GLU A 86 4.46 -27.34 29.96
C GLU A 86 3.28 -27.84 29.12
N GLU A 87 2.14 -27.08 29.12
CA GLU A 87 0.94 -27.44 28.35
C GLU A 87 1.16 -27.39 26.83
N ILE A 88 2.17 -26.64 26.36
CA ILE A 88 2.48 -26.43 24.93
C ILE A 88 3.83 -27.06 24.53
N GLY A 89 4.38 -27.95 25.40
CA GLY A 89 5.62 -28.68 25.11
C GLY A 89 6.89 -27.81 25.17
N TYR A 90 6.84 -26.68 25.84
CA TYR A 90 8.00 -25.82 26.09
C TYR A 90 8.56 -26.07 27.48
N ASP A 91 9.84 -26.42 27.57
CA ASP A 91 10.47 -26.89 28.82
C ASP A 91 10.89 -25.70 29.72
N ASP A 92 9.96 -24.77 29.96
CA ASP A 92 10.14 -23.66 30.89
C ASP A 92 8.84 -23.32 31.62
N ALA A 93 8.85 -23.53 32.95
CA ALA A 93 7.71 -23.28 33.83
C ALA A 93 7.33 -21.77 33.94
N GLY A 94 8.25 -20.87 33.63
CA GLY A 94 8.04 -19.40 33.60
C GLY A 94 7.31 -18.89 32.37
N LEU A 95 7.17 -19.72 31.32
CA LEU A 95 6.48 -19.31 30.11
C LEU A 95 4.96 -19.27 30.28
N ARG A 96 4.35 -18.19 29.80
CA ARG A 96 2.91 -18.04 29.62
C ARG A 96 2.64 -17.53 28.21
N ALA A 97 1.71 -18.16 27.51
CA ALA A 97 1.35 -17.77 26.16
C ALA A 97 -0.15 -17.76 25.94
N VAL A 98 -0.60 -16.87 25.07
CA VAL A 98 -1.99 -16.79 24.64
C VAL A 98 -2.06 -16.66 23.13
N ARG A 99 -2.94 -17.45 22.51
CA ARG A 99 -3.26 -17.36 21.09
C ARG A 99 -4.55 -16.59 20.90
N VAL A 100 -4.54 -15.64 19.98
CA VAL A 100 -5.70 -14.84 19.62
C VAL A 100 -5.88 -14.89 18.10
N GLU A 101 -7.06 -15.33 17.67
CA GLU A 101 -7.45 -15.38 16.27
C GLU A 101 -8.42 -14.24 15.96
N GLY A 102 -8.22 -13.63 14.82
CA GLY A 102 -9.13 -12.60 14.31
C GLY A 102 -8.79 -12.25 12.88
N ALA A 103 -9.84 -12.14 12.06
CA ALA A 103 -9.76 -11.53 10.74
C ALA A 103 -8.72 -12.14 9.77
N GLY A 104 -8.53 -13.47 9.83
CA GLY A 104 -7.56 -14.15 8.97
C GLY A 104 -6.10 -14.08 9.45
N ILE A 105 -5.85 -13.49 10.64
CA ILE A 105 -4.54 -13.44 11.28
C ILE A 105 -4.62 -14.15 12.64
N VAL A 106 -3.57 -14.89 12.93
CA VAL A 106 -3.35 -15.52 14.23
C VAL A 106 -2.19 -14.79 14.91
N LEU A 107 -2.41 -14.34 16.13
CA LEU A 107 -1.40 -13.73 16.97
C LEU A 107 -1.16 -14.65 18.17
N THR A 108 0.10 -15.01 18.42
CA THR A 108 0.51 -15.65 19.66
C THR A 108 1.41 -14.69 20.44
N LEU A 109 0.98 -14.30 21.64
CA LEU A 109 1.76 -13.49 22.57
C LEU A 109 2.29 -14.42 23.66
N ALA A 110 3.61 -14.41 23.87
CA ALA A 110 4.24 -15.16 24.95
C ALA A 110 5.13 -14.27 25.80
N VAL A 111 5.18 -14.61 27.09
CA VAL A 111 5.95 -13.94 28.13
C VAL A 111 6.75 -15.00 28.89
N LEU A 112 8.05 -14.85 28.93
CA LEU A 112 8.97 -15.68 29.72
C LEU A 112 9.41 -14.90 30.96
N ALA A 113 8.99 -15.35 32.14
CA ALA A 113 9.29 -14.68 33.40
C ALA A 113 9.44 -15.71 34.53
N GLN A 114 10.66 -15.92 34.97
CA GLN A 114 10.97 -16.89 36.04
C GLN A 114 10.79 -16.27 37.43
N ALA A 115 11.03 -14.98 37.58
CA ALA A 115 10.98 -14.29 38.88
C ALA A 115 9.57 -13.79 39.27
N SER A 116 8.65 -13.66 38.33
CA SER A 116 7.32 -13.08 38.54
C SER A 116 6.24 -14.12 38.83
N PRO A 117 5.23 -13.79 39.65
CA PRO A 117 4.10 -14.70 39.90
C PRO A 117 3.35 -15.01 38.59
N THR A 118 3.45 -16.25 38.14
CA THR A 118 2.88 -16.74 36.87
C THR A 118 1.36 -16.53 36.78
N ALA A 119 0.65 -16.54 37.92
CA ALA A 119 -0.78 -16.23 37.98
C ALA A 119 -1.11 -14.77 37.61
N LYS A 120 -0.25 -13.79 37.95
CA LYS A 120 -0.44 -12.40 37.53
C LYS A 120 -0.29 -12.24 36.03
N ILE A 121 0.72 -12.88 35.44
CA ILE A 121 0.95 -12.85 34.00
C ILE A 121 -0.22 -13.48 33.26
N ALA A 122 -0.69 -14.65 33.70
CA ALA A 122 -1.86 -15.30 33.12
C ALA A 122 -3.13 -14.43 33.19
N SER A 123 -3.35 -13.74 34.33
CA SER A 123 -4.46 -12.79 34.48
C SER A 123 -4.33 -11.60 33.53
N LEU A 124 -3.12 -11.02 33.39
CA LEU A 124 -2.84 -9.93 32.49
C LEU A 124 -3.05 -10.33 31.02
N LEU A 125 -2.50 -11.48 30.59
CA LEU A 125 -2.70 -12.00 29.25
C LEU A 125 -4.18 -12.22 28.94
N THR A 126 -4.94 -12.76 29.91
CA THR A 126 -6.39 -12.95 29.76
C THR A 126 -7.11 -11.60 29.59
N ALA A 127 -6.75 -10.59 30.36
CA ALA A 127 -7.32 -9.24 30.25
C ALA A 127 -6.99 -8.57 28.90
N LEU A 128 -5.82 -8.86 28.33
CA LEU A 128 -5.40 -8.33 27.03
C LEU A 128 -6.08 -8.97 25.82
N VAL A 129 -6.67 -10.18 25.95
CA VAL A 129 -7.30 -10.90 24.81
C VAL A 129 -8.30 -10.04 24.01
N PRO A 130 -9.28 -9.33 24.63
CA PRO A 130 -10.21 -8.49 23.86
C PRO A 130 -9.51 -7.35 23.14
N HIS A 131 -8.47 -6.78 23.72
CA HIS A 131 -7.68 -5.69 23.14
C HIS A 131 -6.80 -6.17 22.00
N LEU A 132 -6.19 -7.35 22.11
CA LEU A 132 -5.45 -8.00 21.02
C LEU A 132 -6.36 -8.28 19.82
N ARG A 133 -7.61 -8.72 20.03
CA ARG A 133 -8.59 -8.89 18.94
C ARG A 133 -8.91 -7.57 18.22
N VAL A 134 -8.99 -6.47 18.96
CA VAL A 134 -9.19 -5.15 18.35
C VAL A 134 -7.97 -4.75 17.55
N ALA A 135 -6.76 -4.90 18.10
CA ALA A 135 -5.51 -4.59 17.42
C ALA A 135 -5.34 -5.42 16.13
N LEU A 136 -5.68 -6.72 16.16
CA LEU A 136 -5.67 -7.57 14.96
C LEU A 136 -6.65 -7.10 13.88
N ARG A 137 -7.87 -6.68 14.25
CA ARG A 137 -8.83 -6.12 13.29
C ARG A 137 -8.32 -4.84 12.64
N VAL A 138 -7.66 -3.98 13.41
CA VAL A 138 -7.03 -2.77 12.88
C VAL A 138 -5.90 -3.14 11.92
N LEU A 139 -5.02 -4.06 12.32
CA LEU A 139 -3.93 -4.56 11.46
C LEU A 139 -4.48 -5.12 10.14
N GLU A 140 -5.47 -6.02 10.18
CA GLU A 140 -6.08 -6.58 8.97
C GLU A 140 -6.66 -5.51 8.07
N THR A 141 -7.36 -4.52 8.66
CA THR A 141 -7.93 -3.42 7.88
C THR A 141 -6.83 -2.64 7.16
N ILE A 142 -5.74 -2.32 7.86
CA ILE A 142 -4.59 -1.61 7.30
C ILE A 142 -3.94 -2.44 6.18
N GLU A 143 -3.68 -3.71 6.43
CA GLU A 143 -3.07 -4.62 5.44
C GLU A 143 -3.95 -4.79 4.20
N ARG A 144 -5.26 -4.93 4.38
CA ARG A 144 -6.22 -5.02 3.28
C ARG A 144 -6.25 -3.73 2.44
N GLU A 145 -6.29 -2.56 3.09
CA GLU A 145 -6.28 -1.28 2.38
C GLU A 145 -4.93 -1.03 1.69
N ARG A 146 -3.80 -1.40 2.31
CA ARG A 146 -2.48 -1.35 1.68
C ARG A 146 -2.40 -2.26 0.45
N SER A 147 -2.89 -3.50 0.55
CA SER A 147 -2.92 -4.44 -0.57
C SER A 147 -3.77 -3.90 -1.72
N ARG A 148 -4.96 -3.37 -1.44
CA ARG A 148 -5.82 -2.76 -2.46
C ARG A 148 -5.17 -1.55 -3.11
N ALA A 149 -4.56 -0.67 -2.31
CA ALA A 149 -3.84 0.49 -2.81
C ALA A 149 -2.67 0.07 -3.69
N SER A 150 -1.88 -0.94 -3.27
CA SER A 150 -0.75 -1.48 -4.02
C SER A 150 -1.18 -2.07 -5.38
N VAL A 151 -2.27 -2.86 -5.41
CA VAL A 151 -2.81 -3.40 -6.68
C VAL A 151 -3.26 -2.27 -7.61
N SER A 152 -3.95 -1.25 -7.07
CA SER A 152 -4.40 -0.10 -7.86
C SER A 152 -3.21 0.71 -8.37
N GLU A 153 -2.22 0.98 -7.53
CA GLU A 153 -1.00 1.70 -7.89
C GLU A 153 -0.21 0.95 -8.97
N GLU A 154 -0.07 -0.37 -8.83
CA GLU A 154 0.58 -1.21 -9.83
C GLU A 154 -0.18 -1.20 -11.16
N ALA A 155 -1.52 -1.24 -11.14
CA ALA A 155 -2.32 -1.14 -12.36
C ALA A 155 -2.13 0.22 -13.05
N PHE A 156 -2.15 1.33 -12.30
CA PHE A 156 -1.87 2.67 -12.84
C PHE A 156 -0.44 2.76 -13.37
N ARG A 157 0.54 2.21 -12.66
CA ARG A 157 1.93 2.15 -13.09
C ARG A 157 2.08 1.40 -14.42
N ARG A 158 1.46 0.22 -14.54
CA ARG A 158 1.49 -0.58 -15.79
C ARG A 158 0.80 0.12 -16.95
N MET A 159 -0.27 0.86 -16.68
CA MET A 159 -0.94 1.67 -17.69
C MET A 159 -0.22 2.99 -18.00
N ASN A 160 0.86 3.30 -17.27
CA ASN A 160 1.60 4.56 -17.34
C ASN A 160 0.72 5.79 -17.09
N PHE A 161 -0.22 5.67 -16.15
CA PHE A 161 -1.06 6.75 -15.67
C PHE A 161 -0.57 7.24 -14.31
N GLY A 162 -0.53 8.57 -14.14
CA GLY A 162 -0.36 9.21 -12.86
C GLY A 162 -1.59 10.02 -12.47
N TRP A 163 -1.74 10.32 -11.19
CA TRP A 163 -2.81 11.18 -10.69
C TRP A 163 -2.29 12.20 -9.69
N ILE A 164 -2.93 13.38 -9.66
CA ILE A 164 -2.65 14.48 -8.74
C ILE A 164 -3.99 14.98 -8.19
N ALA A 165 -4.15 14.95 -6.88
CA ALA A 165 -5.30 15.54 -6.20
C ALA A 165 -5.02 17.01 -5.89
N LEU A 166 -5.97 17.90 -6.24
CA LEU A 166 -5.83 19.34 -6.12
C LEU A 166 -6.91 19.96 -5.24
N ASP A 167 -6.54 21.02 -4.50
CA ASP A 167 -7.48 21.92 -3.86
C ASP A 167 -8.06 22.95 -4.87
N GLU A 168 -8.97 23.81 -4.42
CA GLU A 168 -9.58 24.89 -5.23
C GLU A 168 -8.58 25.94 -5.77
N ARG A 169 -7.37 25.98 -5.21
CA ARG A 169 -6.26 26.87 -5.60
C ARG A 169 -5.22 26.15 -6.44
N CYS A 170 -5.53 24.93 -6.89
CA CYS A 170 -4.61 24.05 -7.59
C CYS A 170 -3.35 23.69 -6.77
N ARG A 171 -3.43 23.65 -5.44
CA ARG A 171 -2.36 23.09 -4.62
C ARG A 171 -2.48 21.58 -4.61
N ILE A 172 -1.34 20.93 -4.67
CA ILE A 172 -1.23 19.48 -4.62
C ILE A 172 -1.54 19.04 -3.19
N VAL A 173 -2.64 18.33 -3.01
CA VAL A 173 -3.05 17.71 -1.74
C VAL A 173 -2.41 16.34 -1.60
N ASP A 174 -2.36 15.59 -2.73
CA ASP A 174 -1.77 14.26 -2.80
C ASP A 174 -1.44 13.92 -4.26
N LEU A 175 -0.51 13.00 -4.49
CA LEU A 175 -0.13 12.53 -5.83
C LEU A 175 0.52 11.15 -5.75
N ASP A 176 0.47 10.40 -6.84
CA ASP A 176 1.16 9.12 -6.94
C ASP A 176 2.62 9.25 -7.42
N SER A 177 3.36 8.14 -7.36
CA SER A 177 4.78 8.10 -7.73
C SER A 177 5.02 8.41 -9.21
N GLN A 178 4.09 8.07 -10.09
CA GLN A 178 4.18 8.34 -11.52
C GLN A 178 4.02 9.84 -11.81
N ALA A 179 3.04 10.48 -11.16
CA ALA A 179 2.84 11.91 -11.26
C ALA A 179 4.04 12.70 -10.72
N ASP A 180 4.61 12.29 -9.57
CA ASP A 180 5.81 12.93 -9.02
C ASP A 180 7.00 12.82 -9.98
N SER A 181 7.22 11.64 -10.55
CA SER A 181 8.22 11.41 -11.58
C SER A 181 8.00 12.28 -12.83
N PHE A 182 6.73 12.40 -13.26
CA PHE A 182 6.37 13.25 -14.40
C PHE A 182 6.67 14.73 -14.13
N LEU A 183 6.25 15.24 -12.95
CA LEU A 183 6.51 16.63 -12.56
C LEU A 183 8.01 16.99 -12.49
N ARG A 184 8.86 16.01 -12.14
CA ARG A 184 10.31 16.22 -12.10
C ARG A 184 10.96 16.24 -13.49
N ARG A 185 10.41 15.50 -14.46
CA ARG A 185 11.00 15.33 -15.80
C ARG A 185 10.34 16.18 -16.87
N SER A 186 9.07 16.53 -16.69
CA SER A 186 8.31 17.27 -17.68
C SER A 186 8.58 18.77 -17.57
N GLY A 187 8.85 19.43 -18.69
CA GLY A 187 8.82 20.88 -18.78
C GLY A 187 7.40 21.46 -18.84
N ALA A 188 6.39 20.64 -19.08
CA ALA A 188 5.01 21.07 -19.30
C ALA A 188 4.22 21.35 -18.02
N LEU A 189 4.51 20.59 -16.96
CA LEU A 189 3.94 20.75 -15.60
C LEU A 189 5.05 20.76 -14.58
N ARG A 190 4.92 21.59 -13.56
CA ARG A 190 5.89 21.66 -12.47
C ARG A 190 5.21 21.92 -11.13
N ARG A 191 5.89 21.54 -10.05
CA ARG A 191 5.54 21.93 -8.69
C ARG A 191 6.08 23.33 -8.42
N GLY A 192 5.18 24.27 -8.18
CA GLY A 192 5.49 25.66 -7.87
C GLY A 192 5.52 25.96 -6.37
N PRO A 193 5.65 27.25 -6.00
CA PRO A 193 5.58 27.67 -4.60
C PRO A 193 4.27 27.24 -3.94
N TYR A 194 4.36 26.93 -2.64
CA TYR A 194 3.21 26.46 -1.84
C TYR A 194 2.55 25.20 -2.41
N ASP A 195 3.33 24.31 -3.01
CA ASP A 195 2.88 23.06 -3.62
C ASP A 195 1.84 23.23 -4.74
N ARG A 196 1.78 24.38 -5.39
CA ARG A 196 0.85 24.63 -6.48
C ARG A 196 1.28 23.89 -7.75
N LEU A 197 0.34 23.22 -8.41
CA LEU A 197 0.54 22.66 -9.74
C LEU A 197 0.55 23.80 -10.76
N VAL A 198 1.66 23.97 -11.50
CA VAL A 198 1.87 25.07 -12.43
C VAL A 198 2.16 24.52 -13.83
N PRO A 199 1.22 24.66 -14.77
CA PRO A 199 1.49 24.44 -16.19
C PRO A 199 2.48 25.46 -16.75
N SER A 200 3.25 25.09 -17.80
CA SER A 200 4.16 26.00 -18.51
C SER A 200 3.42 27.08 -19.29
N SER A 201 2.21 26.78 -19.77
CA SER A 201 1.35 27.72 -20.50
C SER A 201 0.46 28.53 -19.55
N PRO A 202 0.49 29.86 -19.57
CA PRO A 202 -0.40 30.72 -18.78
C PRO A 202 -1.88 30.56 -19.13
N HIS A 203 -2.19 30.11 -20.34
CA HIS A 203 -3.56 29.83 -20.76
C HIS A 203 -4.08 28.57 -20.03
N VAL A 204 -3.31 27.50 -20.07
CA VAL A 204 -3.63 26.23 -19.38
C VAL A 204 -3.73 26.43 -17.87
N ASP A 205 -2.87 27.27 -17.28
CA ASP A 205 -2.93 27.58 -15.85
C ASP A 205 -4.24 28.29 -15.45
N ARG A 206 -4.72 29.20 -16.26
CA ARG A 206 -6.03 29.85 -16.04
C ARG A 206 -7.19 28.88 -16.19
N GLU A 207 -7.13 28.02 -17.20
CA GLU A 207 -8.14 27.01 -17.47
C GLU A 207 -8.22 25.99 -16.33
N LEU A 208 -7.08 25.44 -15.90
CA LEU A 208 -7.00 24.51 -14.78
C LEU A 208 -7.52 25.15 -13.48
N THR A 209 -7.16 26.40 -13.23
CA THR A 209 -7.64 27.12 -12.04
C THR A 209 -9.15 27.38 -12.08
N ALA A 210 -9.70 27.69 -13.24
CA ALA A 210 -11.14 27.87 -13.42
C ALA A 210 -11.89 26.56 -13.19
N LEU A 211 -11.37 25.44 -13.71
CA LEU A 211 -11.93 24.10 -13.51
C LEU A 211 -11.90 23.66 -12.05
N ALA A 212 -10.78 23.84 -11.35
CA ALA A 212 -10.68 23.50 -9.94
C ALA A 212 -11.71 24.25 -9.09
N LYS A 213 -11.90 25.54 -9.34
CA LYS A 213 -12.94 26.36 -8.69
C LYS A 213 -14.36 25.91 -9.05
N ALA A 214 -14.63 25.59 -10.32
CA ALA A 214 -15.93 25.09 -10.75
C ALA A 214 -16.27 23.75 -10.10
N MET A 215 -15.28 22.84 -9.98
CA MET A 215 -15.43 21.54 -9.31
C MET A 215 -15.58 21.66 -7.79
N ALA A 216 -14.97 22.70 -7.19
CA ALA A 216 -15.21 23.02 -5.79
C ALA A 216 -16.65 23.48 -5.53
N ALA A 217 -17.23 24.27 -6.45
CA ALA A 217 -18.59 24.77 -6.35
C ALA A 217 -19.63 23.70 -6.71
N ASP A 218 -19.39 22.89 -7.73
CA ASP A 218 -20.25 21.79 -8.17
C ASP A 218 -19.49 20.48 -8.36
N ARG A 219 -19.66 19.57 -7.41
CA ARG A 219 -19.06 18.22 -7.45
C ARG A 219 -19.62 17.29 -8.52
N ARG A 220 -20.68 17.69 -9.24
CA ARG A 220 -21.24 16.99 -10.39
C ARG A 220 -20.70 17.49 -11.71
N HIS A 221 -19.75 18.43 -11.66
CA HIS A 221 -19.07 18.92 -12.86
C HIS A 221 -18.53 17.76 -13.70
N ARG A 222 -18.63 17.87 -15.02
CA ARG A 222 -18.12 16.82 -15.93
C ARG A 222 -16.58 16.85 -15.97
N PRO A 223 -15.92 15.69 -16.06
CA PRO A 223 -14.50 15.64 -16.35
C PRO A 223 -14.19 16.39 -17.66
N GLN A 224 -13.05 17.09 -17.69
CA GLN A 224 -12.59 17.84 -18.87
C GLN A 224 -11.15 17.48 -19.19
N ALA A 225 -10.88 17.30 -20.49
CA ALA A 225 -9.52 17.09 -20.98
C ALA A 225 -8.91 18.45 -21.38
N ILE A 226 -7.65 18.65 -21.00
CA ILE A 226 -6.87 19.83 -21.36
C ILE A 226 -5.58 19.36 -22.02
N ASN A 227 -5.26 19.90 -23.20
CA ASN A 227 -3.95 19.73 -23.80
C ASN A 227 -2.97 20.72 -23.15
N ILE A 228 -1.89 20.19 -22.54
CA ILE A 228 -0.88 21.01 -21.85
C ILE A 228 0.38 21.22 -22.68
N SER A 229 0.64 20.36 -23.66
CA SER A 229 1.75 20.49 -24.62
C SER A 229 1.40 19.84 -25.95
N LYS A 230 1.82 20.44 -27.06
CA LYS A 230 1.67 19.90 -28.41
C LYS A 230 2.92 19.16 -28.89
N ASP A 231 4.08 19.47 -28.30
CA ASP A 231 5.35 18.83 -28.60
C ASP A 231 6.18 18.67 -27.31
N PRO A 232 6.30 17.45 -26.76
CA PRO A 232 5.50 16.28 -27.08
C PRO A 232 4.01 16.49 -26.76
N TRP A 233 3.12 15.73 -27.42
CA TRP A 233 1.68 15.82 -27.16
C TRP A 233 1.35 15.25 -25.77
N ILE A 234 0.87 16.12 -24.90
CA ILE A 234 0.54 15.77 -23.51
C ILE A 234 -0.86 16.30 -23.17
N ASP A 235 -1.75 15.39 -22.80
CA ASP A 235 -3.08 15.70 -22.31
C ASP A 235 -3.23 15.33 -20.84
N ILE A 236 -4.03 16.10 -20.14
CA ILE A 236 -4.51 15.78 -18.81
C ILE A 236 -6.04 15.69 -18.80
N LEU A 237 -6.59 14.81 -17.96
CA LEU A 237 -8.00 14.76 -17.68
C LEU A 237 -8.21 15.27 -16.25
N VAL A 238 -9.01 16.32 -16.11
CA VAL A 238 -9.37 16.92 -14.82
C VAL A 238 -10.78 16.46 -14.46
N ALA A 239 -10.96 15.81 -13.33
CA ALA A 239 -12.24 15.28 -12.87
C ALA A 239 -12.53 15.71 -11.42
N PRO A 240 -13.80 15.94 -11.06
CA PRO A 240 -14.16 16.24 -9.67
C PRO A 240 -13.92 15.03 -8.78
N THR A 241 -13.40 15.25 -7.57
CA THR A 241 -13.21 14.17 -6.60
C THR A 241 -14.33 14.15 -5.56
N ARG A 242 -14.62 12.92 -5.08
CA ARG A 242 -15.56 12.66 -3.98
C ARG A 242 -14.84 12.30 -2.67
N ILE A 243 -13.51 12.37 -2.64
CA ILE A 243 -12.73 11.99 -1.48
C ILE A 243 -12.96 13.02 -0.37
N ASN A 244 -13.73 12.65 0.65
CA ASN A 244 -13.87 13.41 1.88
C ASN A 244 -12.93 12.77 2.92
N LEU A 245 -11.76 13.32 3.09
CA LEU A 245 -10.92 13.00 4.24
C LEU A 245 -11.54 13.65 5.49
N LEU A 246 -11.90 12.85 6.49
CA LEU A 246 -12.38 13.35 7.79
C LEU A 246 -11.28 14.10 8.55
N ALA A 247 -10.02 13.76 8.29
CA ALA A 247 -8.85 14.36 8.88
C ALA A 247 -8.03 15.08 7.80
N GLY A 248 -8.20 16.38 7.67
CA GLY A 248 -7.38 17.20 6.79
C GLY A 248 -7.97 18.57 6.56
N LYS A 249 -7.12 19.61 6.65
CA LYS A 249 -7.49 21.00 6.34
C LYS A 249 -7.66 21.24 4.85
N ASP A 250 -7.03 20.43 4.03
CA ASP A 250 -7.00 20.57 2.58
C ASP A 250 -7.92 19.54 1.94
N LYS A 251 -9.08 20.01 1.48
CA LYS A 251 -10.04 19.17 0.76
C LYS A 251 -9.66 19.15 -0.71
N ALA A 252 -9.32 17.97 -1.23
CA ALA A 252 -9.21 17.79 -2.66
C ALA A 252 -10.58 18.02 -3.32
N VAL A 253 -10.61 18.85 -4.36
CA VAL A 253 -11.80 19.17 -5.13
C VAL A 253 -11.76 18.58 -6.53
N ALA A 254 -10.56 18.36 -7.05
CA ALA A 254 -10.31 17.79 -8.37
C ALA A 254 -9.18 16.77 -8.34
N VAL A 255 -9.23 15.82 -9.25
CA VAL A 255 -8.12 14.93 -9.56
C VAL A 255 -7.71 15.17 -11.02
N VAL A 256 -6.43 15.41 -11.22
CA VAL A 256 -5.80 15.48 -12.54
C VAL A 256 -5.21 14.12 -12.83
N TYR A 257 -5.69 13.47 -13.88
CA TYR A 257 -5.08 12.27 -14.43
C TYR A 257 -4.17 12.66 -15.57
N LEU A 258 -2.94 12.20 -15.51
CA LEU A 258 -1.95 12.43 -16.56
C LEU A 258 -1.47 11.11 -17.12
N ARG A 259 -1.25 11.09 -18.41
CA ARG A 259 -0.62 9.95 -19.07
C ARG A 259 0.87 10.21 -19.11
N GLY A 260 1.65 9.31 -18.50
CA GLY A 260 3.10 9.38 -18.54
C GLY A 260 3.63 9.26 -19.97
N ASP A 261 4.88 9.63 -20.15
CA ASP A 261 5.57 9.56 -21.44
C ASP A 261 5.44 8.17 -22.06
N ARG A 262 5.07 8.13 -23.35
CA ARG A 262 4.98 6.89 -24.15
C ARG A 262 6.33 6.16 -24.26
N SER A 263 7.43 6.79 -23.86
CA SER A 263 8.79 6.26 -23.96
C SER A 263 9.22 5.29 -22.86
N SER A 264 8.41 5.03 -21.85
CA SER A 264 8.65 3.96 -20.87
C SER A 264 8.39 2.59 -21.51
N SER A 265 9.35 2.16 -22.31
CA SER A 265 9.19 1.04 -23.25
C SER A 265 9.61 -0.33 -22.71
N ALA A 266 10.25 -0.41 -21.53
CA ALA A 266 10.90 -1.64 -21.08
C ALA A 266 9.92 -2.83 -20.92
N ASP A 267 8.76 -2.61 -20.31
CA ASP A 267 7.81 -3.71 -20.04
C ASP A 267 6.89 -4.05 -21.24
N ARG A 268 6.81 -3.17 -22.24
CA ARG A 268 5.83 -3.37 -23.34
C ARG A 268 6.30 -4.32 -24.42
N HIS A 269 7.61 -4.43 -24.61
CA HIS A 269 8.17 -5.40 -25.54
C HIS A 269 7.92 -6.82 -25.07
N GLU A 270 8.08 -7.08 -23.76
CA GLU A 270 7.80 -8.38 -23.15
C GLU A 270 6.33 -8.76 -23.29
N GLN A 271 5.42 -7.80 -23.06
CA GLN A 271 3.99 -8.03 -23.28
C GLN A 271 3.66 -8.39 -24.74
N LEU A 272 4.31 -7.76 -25.73
CA LEU A 272 4.12 -8.10 -27.13
C LEU A 272 4.69 -9.49 -27.47
N VAL A 273 5.81 -9.87 -26.84
CA VAL A 273 6.36 -11.23 -26.94
C VAL A 273 5.33 -12.24 -26.46
N ASP A 274 4.78 -12.03 -25.25
CA ASP A 274 3.85 -12.97 -24.62
C ASP A 274 2.49 -13.04 -25.32
N LEU A 275 1.93 -11.89 -25.73
CA LEU A 275 0.60 -11.84 -26.33
C LEU A 275 0.54 -12.36 -27.77
N PHE A 276 1.61 -12.17 -28.53
CA PHE A 276 1.62 -12.45 -29.97
C PHE A 276 2.72 -13.43 -30.40
N ASP A 277 3.39 -14.06 -29.45
CA ASP A 277 4.52 -14.96 -29.70
C ASP A 277 5.58 -14.31 -30.63
N LEU A 278 5.87 -13.02 -30.38
CA LEU A 278 6.90 -12.29 -31.11
C LEU A 278 8.28 -12.60 -30.55
N THR A 279 9.28 -12.63 -31.41
CA THR A 279 10.66 -12.58 -30.90
C THR A 279 10.96 -11.21 -30.31
N PRO A 280 11.95 -11.07 -29.39
CA PRO A 280 12.32 -9.77 -28.82
C PRO A 280 12.67 -8.69 -29.88
N ALA A 281 13.24 -9.09 -31.02
CA ALA A 281 13.54 -8.18 -32.13
C ALA A 281 12.27 -7.74 -32.87
N GLU A 282 11.35 -8.68 -33.12
CA GLU A 282 10.04 -8.39 -33.73
C GLU A 282 9.21 -7.48 -32.81
N ALA A 283 9.21 -7.74 -31.50
CA ALA A 283 8.48 -6.93 -30.50
C ALA A 283 9.00 -5.47 -30.43
N ARG A 284 10.30 -5.27 -30.46
CA ARG A 284 10.90 -3.93 -30.52
C ARG A 284 10.51 -3.17 -31.78
N LEU A 285 10.59 -3.84 -32.92
CA LEU A 285 10.17 -3.23 -34.19
C LEU A 285 8.67 -2.95 -34.21
N ALA A 286 7.83 -3.89 -33.76
CA ALA A 286 6.38 -3.72 -33.65
C ALA A 286 6.02 -2.50 -32.81
N TRP A 287 6.72 -2.32 -31.68
CA TRP A 287 6.53 -1.16 -30.81
C TRP A 287 6.85 0.17 -31.50
N SER A 288 7.99 0.26 -32.21
CA SER A 288 8.37 1.46 -32.96
C SER A 288 7.37 1.80 -34.06
N LEU A 289 6.87 0.79 -34.78
CA LEU A 289 5.82 0.96 -35.79
C LEU A 289 4.50 1.45 -35.17
N ALA A 290 4.14 0.92 -34.01
CA ALA A 290 2.94 1.36 -33.25
C ALA A 290 3.06 2.79 -32.70
N GLN A 291 4.27 3.29 -32.51
CA GLN A 291 4.54 4.70 -32.16
C GLN A 291 4.50 5.65 -33.36
N GLY A 292 4.28 5.11 -34.57
CA GLY A 292 4.16 5.90 -35.78
C GLY A 292 5.46 6.07 -36.57
N LEU A 293 6.56 5.39 -36.18
CA LEU A 293 7.77 5.40 -36.99
C LEU A 293 7.53 4.63 -38.28
N SER A 294 8.06 5.16 -39.38
CA SER A 294 8.12 4.39 -40.65
C SER A 294 9.05 3.20 -40.52
N ILE A 295 8.93 2.25 -41.42
CA ILE A 295 9.81 1.05 -41.47
C ILE A 295 11.29 1.47 -41.58
N VAL A 296 11.59 2.54 -42.31
CA VAL A 296 12.96 3.06 -42.50
C VAL A 296 13.49 3.62 -41.16
N GLU A 297 12.76 4.51 -40.51
CA GLU A 297 13.13 5.10 -39.23
C GLU A 297 13.26 4.02 -38.13
N ALA A 298 12.33 3.06 -38.09
CA ALA A 298 12.40 1.97 -37.13
C ALA A 298 13.60 1.05 -37.39
N ALA A 299 13.99 0.82 -38.66
CA ALA A 299 15.19 0.09 -39.01
C ALA A 299 16.46 0.79 -38.52
N GLU A 300 16.56 2.12 -38.68
CA GLU A 300 17.67 2.91 -38.19
C GLU A 300 17.77 2.86 -36.64
N VAL A 301 16.66 3.06 -35.96
CA VAL A 301 16.60 3.01 -34.48
C VAL A 301 17.09 1.67 -33.91
N HIS A 302 16.79 0.57 -34.61
CA HIS A 302 17.14 -0.76 -34.13
C HIS A 302 18.40 -1.36 -34.81
N ALA A 303 19.16 -0.54 -35.56
CA ALA A 303 20.35 -0.97 -36.30
C ALA A 303 20.09 -2.18 -37.20
N LEU A 304 18.93 -2.18 -37.90
CA LEU A 304 18.52 -3.19 -38.86
C LEU A 304 18.66 -2.65 -40.28
N THR A 305 18.81 -3.57 -41.25
CA THR A 305 18.62 -3.19 -42.66
C THR A 305 17.12 -3.00 -42.94
N VAL A 306 16.78 -2.12 -43.88
CA VAL A 306 15.37 -1.88 -44.27
C VAL A 306 14.71 -3.19 -44.76
N GLU A 307 15.46 -4.07 -45.43
CA GLU A 307 14.96 -5.37 -45.84
C GLU A 307 14.64 -6.29 -44.67
N THR A 308 15.49 -6.31 -43.66
CA THR A 308 15.24 -7.06 -42.40
C THR A 308 14.02 -6.53 -41.68
N ALA A 309 13.88 -5.22 -41.59
CA ALA A 309 12.71 -4.58 -40.94
C ALA A 309 11.42 -4.91 -41.72
N ARG A 310 11.43 -4.89 -43.05
CA ARG A 310 10.29 -5.34 -43.88
C ARG A 310 9.96 -6.83 -43.70
N TYR A 311 10.97 -7.67 -43.58
CA TYR A 311 10.76 -9.08 -43.30
C TYR A 311 10.11 -9.29 -41.94
N TYR A 312 10.61 -8.63 -40.91
CA TYR A 312 10.00 -8.67 -39.55
C TYR A 312 8.59 -8.09 -39.55
N SER A 313 8.32 -6.98 -40.24
CA SER A 313 6.98 -6.41 -40.29
C SER A 313 5.96 -7.38 -40.88
N LYS A 314 6.31 -8.15 -41.90
CA LYS A 314 5.43 -9.20 -42.43
C LYS A 314 5.12 -10.29 -41.41
N LYS A 315 6.12 -10.72 -40.64
CA LYS A 315 5.93 -11.69 -39.55
C LYS A 315 5.07 -11.12 -38.43
N ILE A 316 5.31 -9.86 -38.04
CA ILE A 316 4.52 -9.16 -37.05
C ILE A 316 3.05 -9.11 -37.46
N TYR A 317 2.75 -8.69 -38.70
CA TYR A 317 1.38 -8.65 -39.21
C TYR A 317 0.73 -10.05 -39.25
N ALA A 318 1.48 -11.07 -39.61
CA ALA A 318 0.98 -12.45 -39.61
C ALA A 318 0.64 -12.95 -38.21
N LYS A 319 1.46 -12.62 -37.20
CA LYS A 319 1.27 -13.06 -35.80
C LYS A 319 0.22 -12.23 -35.05
N THR A 320 0.16 -10.92 -35.30
CA THR A 320 -0.76 -10.00 -34.63
C THR A 320 -2.13 -9.90 -35.28
N GLY A 321 -2.28 -10.38 -36.52
CA GLY A 321 -3.51 -10.20 -37.30
C GLY A 321 -3.68 -8.78 -37.87
N ALA A 322 -2.73 -7.88 -37.67
CA ALA A 322 -2.78 -6.53 -38.21
C ALA A 322 -2.63 -6.55 -39.76
N ARG A 323 -3.35 -5.61 -40.43
CA ARG A 323 -3.36 -5.56 -41.89
C ARG A 323 -2.41 -4.52 -42.49
N GLY A 324 -1.65 -3.82 -41.67
CA GLY A 324 -0.70 -2.80 -42.10
C GLY A 324 -0.55 -1.69 -41.05
N GLN A 325 0.31 -0.74 -41.35
CA GLN A 325 0.47 0.50 -40.58
C GLN A 325 -0.57 1.49 -41.13
N VAL A 326 -1.36 2.10 -40.22
CA VAL A 326 -2.35 3.14 -40.58
C VAL A 326 -1.70 4.50 -40.55
#